data_b22445f090c722234ac7b788b60d913c
#
_entry.id   b22445f090c722234ac7b788b60d913c
#
_cell.length_a   1.000
_cell.length_b   1.000
_cell.length_c   1.000
_cell.angle_alpha   90.00
_cell.angle_beta   90.00
_cell.angle_gamma   90.00
#
_symmetry.space_group_name_H-M   'P 1'
#
loop_
_entity.id
_entity.type
_entity.pdbx_description
1 polymer ?
#
loop_
_entity_poly.entity_id
_entity_poly.type
_entity_poly.pdbx_seq_one_letter_code
_entity_poly.pdbx_strand_id
1 'polypeptide(L)'
;GIDLYKRIAPYKFFLKIPNCKQKTVELFLGINRTDTFGGGDLINIYHSYVANPDESQLKVLLLHNADDILGLGRILPALSYYDLFNKPLKAKKVQANTYTDYYGTEHQELLIRVSLPDPLPVPVKFHANSCYFHGEDKSGTFRVPIYQEELKYFYSNYKDYYYLPDDDMAIH
;
A
#
# COMPACT_ATOMS: atom_id res chain seq x y z
N GLY A 1 16.93 -6.49 13.94
CA GLY A 1 16.87 -5.61 12.78
C GLY A 1 15.50 -5.71 12.11
N ILE A 2 15.10 -4.67 11.35
CA ILE A 2 13.88 -4.66 10.55
C ILE A 2 14.26 -4.93 9.09
N ASP A 3 13.66 -5.96 8.49
CA ASP A 3 13.80 -6.24 7.07
C ASP A 3 12.67 -5.52 6.32
N LEU A 4 12.98 -4.37 5.71
CA LEU A 4 12.03 -3.54 4.97
C LEU A 4 11.43 -4.28 3.77
N TYR A 5 12.26 -5.06 3.05
CA TYR A 5 11.79 -5.82 1.91
C TYR A 5 10.66 -6.79 2.31
N LYS A 6 10.87 -7.58 3.36
CA LYS A 6 9.86 -8.52 3.85
C LYS A 6 8.58 -7.84 4.33
N ARG A 7 8.70 -6.62 4.85
CA ARG A 7 7.54 -5.86 5.32
C ARG A 7 6.74 -5.24 4.17
N ILE A 8 7.40 -4.78 3.11
CA ILE A 8 6.74 -4.05 2.01
C ILE A 8 6.32 -4.99 0.88
N ALA A 9 7.06 -6.07 0.61
CA ALA A 9 6.84 -6.95 -0.54
C ALA A 9 5.41 -7.53 -0.65
N PRO A 10 4.72 -7.93 0.44
CA PRO A 10 3.35 -8.41 0.37
C PRO A 10 2.36 -7.36 -0.18
N TYR A 11 2.66 -6.07 0.01
CA TYR A 11 1.76 -4.96 -0.33
C TYR A 11 2.12 -4.24 -1.63
N LYS A 12 3.17 -4.68 -2.35
CA LYS A 12 3.64 -4.05 -3.59
C LYS A 12 2.52 -3.81 -4.60
N PHE A 13 1.55 -4.72 -4.65
CA PHE A 13 0.42 -4.64 -5.57
C PHE A 13 -0.51 -3.47 -5.22
N PHE A 14 -0.82 -3.30 -3.93
CA PHE A 14 -1.62 -2.18 -3.43
C PHE A 14 -0.91 -0.83 -3.61
N LEU A 15 0.42 -0.82 -3.50
CA LEU A 15 1.25 0.36 -3.73
C LEU A 15 1.47 0.66 -5.23
N LYS A 16 1.08 -0.28 -6.11
CA LYS A 16 1.25 -0.19 -7.57
C LYS A 16 2.72 0.03 -7.98
N ILE A 17 3.64 -0.58 -7.27
CA ILE A 17 5.07 -0.56 -7.58
C ILE A 17 5.48 -1.87 -8.28
N PRO A 18 6.37 -1.82 -9.28
CA PRO A 18 6.76 -3.00 -10.06
C PRO A 18 7.59 -4.01 -9.25
N ASN A 19 8.35 -3.54 -8.30
CA ASN A 19 9.18 -4.34 -7.40
C ASN A 19 9.47 -3.59 -6.11
N CYS A 20 10.14 -4.25 -5.14
CA CYS A 20 10.52 -3.67 -3.85
C CYS A 20 12.03 -3.41 -3.74
N LYS A 21 12.72 -3.15 -4.86
CA LYS A 21 14.10 -2.66 -4.82
C LYS A 21 14.13 -1.28 -4.16
N GLN A 22 15.21 -0.96 -3.44
CA GLN A 22 15.34 0.30 -2.74
C GLN A 22 15.05 1.51 -3.62
N LYS A 23 15.66 1.59 -4.81
CA LYS A 23 15.42 2.66 -5.81
C LYS A 23 13.94 2.81 -6.19
N THR A 24 13.21 1.70 -6.28
CA THR A 24 11.77 1.74 -6.61
C THR A 24 10.94 2.30 -5.46
N VAL A 25 11.24 1.91 -4.23
CA VAL A 25 10.56 2.42 -3.04
C VAL A 25 10.89 3.90 -2.83
N GLU A 26 12.14 4.30 -3.03
CA GLU A 26 12.56 5.70 -2.98
C GLU A 26 11.78 6.55 -3.99
N LEU A 27 11.71 6.11 -5.25
CA LEU A 27 10.95 6.81 -6.30
C LEU A 27 9.45 6.91 -5.93
N PHE A 28 8.86 5.86 -5.41
CA PHE A 28 7.48 5.85 -4.94
C PHE A 28 7.26 6.89 -3.83
N LEU A 29 8.21 7.05 -2.94
CA LEU A 29 8.18 8.05 -1.85
C LEU A 29 8.56 9.46 -2.30
N GLY A 30 8.87 9.68 -3.58
CA GLY A 30 9.33 10.96 -4.11
C GLY A 30 10.77 11.31 -3.74
N ILE A 31 11.56 10.32 -3.34
CA ILE A 31 12.98 10.49 -2.98
C ILE A 31 13.83 10.36 -4.24
N ASN A 32 14.51 11.44 -4.61
CA ASN A 32 15.46 11.45 -5.71
C ASN A 32 16.86 11.05 -5.22
N ARG A 33 17.54 10.21 -6.02
CA ARG A 33 18.92 9.83 -5.79
C ARG A 33 19.87 10.73 -6.59
N THR A 34 21.06 10.88 -6.08
CA THR A 34 22.17 11.54 -6.82
C THR A 34 22.84 10.56 -7.77
N ASP A 35 22.87 9.27 -7.39
CA ASP A 35 23.43 8.19 -8.19
C ASP A 35 22.45 7.76 -9.32
N THR A 36 22.95 7.76 -10.55
CA THR A 36 22.18 7.35 -11.75
C THR A 36 22.53 5.95 -12.25
N PHE A 37 23.56 5.30 -11.69
CA PHE A 37 24.05 4.02 -12.15
C PHE A 37 23.17 2.84 -11.70
N GLY A 38 23.05 1.84 -12.56
CA GLY A 38 22.44 0.55 -12.22
C GLY A 38 23.43 -0.38 -11.51
N GLY A 39 22.91 -1.36 -10.75
CA GLY A 39 23.77 -2.33 -10.05
C GLY A 39 24.70 -3.12 -10.98
N GLY A 40 24.27 -3.40 -12.24
CA GLY A 40 25.11 -4.05 -13.25
C GLY A 40 26.30 -3.18 -13.69
N ASP A 41 26.06 -1.89 -13.87
CA ASP A 41 27.11 -0.94 -14.25
C ASP A 41 28.19 -0.82 -13.17
N LEU A 42 27.74 -0.82 -11.91
CA LEU A 42 28.64 -0.71 -10.75
C LEU A 42 29.53 -1.93 -10.57
N ILE A 43 29.07 -3.12 -10.92
CA ILE A 43 29.90 -4.32 -10.92
C ILE A 43 31.05 -4.15 -11.93
N ASN A 44 30.77 -3.66 -13.12
CA ASN A 44 31.77 -3.41 -14.15
C ASN A 44 32.78 -2.31 -13.71
N ILE A 45 32.26 -1.22 -13.12
CA ILE A 45 33.11 -0.14 -12.59
C ILE A 45 34.03 -0.67 -11.46
N TYR A 46 33.46 -1.52 -10.56
CA TYR A 46 34.26 -2.13 -9.50
C TYR A 46 35.37 -3.03 -10.04
N HIS A 47 35.08 -3.91 -11.02
CA HIS A 47 36.10 -4.75 -11.64
C HIS A 47 37.18 -3.92 -12.36
N SER A 48 36.77 -2.85 -13.05
CA SER A 48 37.71 -1.93 -13.70
C SER A 48 38.61 -1.23 -12.67
N TYR A 49 38.02 -0.75 -11.57
CA TYR A 49 38.76 -0.12 -10.48
C TYR A 49 39.77 -1.07 -9.83
N VAL A 50 39.39 -2.34 -9.61
CA VAL A 50 40.32 -3.35 -9.03
C VAL A 50 41.48 -3.64 -9.98
N ALA A 51 41.22 -3.70 -11.30
CA ALA A 51 42.26 -3.97 -12.31
C ALA A 51 43.18 -2.77 -12.52
N ASN A 52 42.62 -1.57 -12.51
CA ASN A 52 43.39 -0.32 -12.70
C ASN A 52 42.75 0.80 -11.87
N PRO A 53 43.21 1.03 -10.63
CA PRO A 53 42.61 2.02 -9.72
C PRO A 53 42.56 3.42 -10.33
N ASP A 54 41.34 4.00 -10.37
CA ASP A 54 41.08 5.35 -10.83
C ASP A 54 40.19 6.10 -9.86
N GLU A 55 40.52 7.35 -9.55
CA GLU A 55 39.83 8.16 -8.57
C GLU A 55 38.39 8.47 -8.97
N SER A 56 38.08 8.61 -10.26
CA SER A 56 36.76 8.86 -10.78
C SER A 56 35.84 7.67 -10.56
N GLN A 57 36.33 6.46 -10.77
CA GLN A 57 35.62 5.21 -10.52
C GLN A 57 35.34 5.02 -9.01
N LEU A 58 36.35 5.32 -8.18
CA LEU A 58 36.21 5.28 -6.73
C LEU A 58 35.07 6.22 -6.25
N LYS A 59 35.04 7.45 -6.76
CA LYS A 59 34.01 8.43 -6.43
C LYS A 59 32.62 7.92 -6.78
N VAL A 60 32.42 7.28 -7.93
CA VAL A 60 31.14 6.70 -8.34
C VAL A 60 30.71 5.58 -7.37
N LEU A 61 31.62 4.67 -7.02
CA LEU A 61 31.34 3.58 -6.09
C LEU A 61 30.99 4.09 -4.69
N LEU A 62 31.72 5.10 -4.20
CA LEU A 62 31.45 5.71 -2.90
C LEU A 62 30.12 6.48 -2.88
N LEU A 63 29.79 7.21 -3.95
CA LEU A 63 28.51 7.92 -4.08
C LEU A 63 27.35 6.94 -4.04
N HIS A 64 27.42 5.86 -4.81
CA HIS A 64 26.39 4.83 -4.79
C HIS A 64 26.19 4.23 -3.40
N ASN A 65 27.29 3.85 -2.74
CA ASN A 65 27.24 3.28 -1.39
C ASN A 65 26.66 4.27 -0.38
N ALA A 66 27.02 5.55 -0.48
CA ALA A 66 26.45 6.60 0.36
C ALA A 66 24.94 6.75 0.14
N ASP A 67 24.49 6.78 -1.12
CA ASP A 67 23.06 6.86 -1.45
C ASP A 67 22.28 5.63 -0.95
N ASP A 68 22.86 4.43 -1.02
CA ASP A 68 22.25 3.22 -0.49
C ASP A 68 22.08 3.28 1.04
N ILE A 69 23.12 3.70 1.76
CA ILE A 69 23.08 3.79 3.23
C ILE A 69 22.09 4.87 3.68
N LEU A 70 22.19 6.06 3.11
CA LEU A 70 21.30 7.19 3.45
C LEU A 70 19.85 6.91 3.03
N GLY A 71 19.67 6.25 1.88
CA GLY A 71 18.37 5.86 1.36
C GLY A 71 17.61 4.91 2.28
N LEU A 72 18.30 3.98 2.96
CA LEU A 72 17.67 3.08 3.93
C LEU A 72 16.92 3.84 5.04
N GLY A 73 17.49 4.91 5.56
CA GLY A 73 16.81 5.75 6.55
C GLY A 73 15.61 6.50 5.96
N ARG A 74 15.74 6.98 4.73
CA ARG A 74 14.70 7.78 4.05
C ARG A 74 13.48 6.96 3.63
N ILE A 75 13.61 5.64 3.40
CA ILE A 75 12.49 4.77 3.04
C ILE A 75 11.76 4.18 4.24
N LEU A 76 12.20 4.41 5.48
CA LEU A 76 11.51 3.94 6.70
C LEU A 76 10.02 4.33 6.76
N PRO A 77 9.60 5.53 6.30
CA PRO A 77 8.17 5.88 6.27
C PRO A 77 7.29 4.90 5.47
N ALA A 78 7.86 4.10 4.56
CA ALA A 78 7.12 3.05 3.85
C ALA A 78 6.58 1.96 4.80
N LEU A 79 7.09 1.84 6.02
CA LEU A 79 6.55 0.92 7.03
C LEU A 79 5.12 1.25 7.45
N SER A 80 4.66 2.50 7.26
CA SER A 80 3.27 2.88 7.51
C SER A 80 2.27 2.07 6.68
N TYR A 81 2.66 1.62 5.49
CA TYR A 81 1.83 0.72 4.67
C TYR A 81 1.75 -0.69 5.25
N TYR A 82 2.83 -1.21 5.84
CA TYR A 82 2.76 -2.44 6.60
C TYR A 82 1.81 -2.29 7.80
N ASP A 83 1.91 -1.19 8.52
CA ASP A 83 1.08 -0.90 9.69
C ASP A 83 -0.40 -0.70 9.32
N LEU A 84 -0.69 -0.10 8.15
CA LEU A 84 -2.04 0.01 7.60
C LEU A 84 -2.76 -1.37 7.52
N PHE A 85 -2.05 -2.43 7.13
CA PHE A 85 -2.63 -3.75 6.94
C PHE A 85 -2.50 -4.66 8.18
N ASN A 86 -1.66 -4.32 9.16
CA ASN A 86 -1.36 -5.20 10.29
C ASN A 86 -1.74 -4.63 11.66
N LYS A 87 -2.09 -3.34 11.73
CA LYS A 87 -2.58 -2.72 12.96
C LYS A 87 -4.08 -2.44 12.86
N PRO A 88 -4.82 -2.47 13.98
CA PRO A 88 -6.23 -2.16 13.99
C PRO A 88 -6.48 -0.71 13.56
N LEU A 89 -7.47 -0.50 12.70
CA LEU A 89 -7.94 0.81 12.29
C LEU A 89 -9.05 1.27 13.24
N LYS A 90 -9.10 2.57 13.51
CA LYS A 90 -10.13 3.15 14.36
C LYS A 90 -11.21 3.81 13.49
N ALA A 91 -12.42 3.23 13.47
CA ALA A 91 -13.56 3.86 12.83
C ALA A 91 -13.89 5.19 13.50
N LYS A 92 -14.05 6.24 12.70
CA LYS A 92 -14.41 7.60 13.12
C LYS A 92 -15.85 7.95 12.75
N LYS A 93 -16.29 7.50 11.59
CA LYS A 93 -17.64 7.75 11.09
C LYS A 93 -18.04 6.63 10.14
N VAL A 94 -19.27 6.19 10.28
CA VAL A 94 -19.91 5.25 9.36
C VAL A 94 -21.21 5.90 8.88
N GLN A 95 -21.46 5.88 7.57
CA GLN A 95 -22.70 6.40 7.00
C GLN A 95 -23.07 5.63 5.74
N ALA A 96 -24.34 5.37 5.56
CA ALA A 96 -24.88 4.88 4.29
C ALA A 96 -24.83 6.02 3.25
N ASN A 97 -24.56 5.65 2.01
CA ASN A 97 -24.54 6.54 0.87
C ASN A 97 -25.23 5.86 -0.31
N THR A 98 -25.94 6.63 -1.10
CA THR A 98 -26.54 6.18 -2.35
C THR A 98 -25.86 6.91 -3.48
N TYR A 99 -25.49 6.20 -4.55
CA TYR A 99 -24.91 6.80 -5.75
C TYR A 99 -25.51 6.14 -7.00
N THR A 100 -25.50 6.85 -8.10
CA THR A 100 -25.91 6.35 -9.40
C THR A 100 -24.66 6.09 -10.24
N ASP A 101 -24.59 4.91 -10.84
CA ASP A 101 -23.48 4.55 -11.73
C ASP A 101 -23.61 5.21 -13.11
N TYR A 102 -22.63 4.95 -13.98
CA TYR A 102 -22.61 5.47 -15.34
C TYR A 102 -23.82 5.03 -16.18
N TYR A 103 -24.42 3.89 -15.86
CA TYR A 103 -25.57 3.34 -16.58
C TYR A 103 -26.92 3.79 -16.02
N GLY A 104 -26.91 4.62 -14.99
CA GLY A 104 -28.12 5.14 -14.35
C GLY A 104 -28.69 4.23 -13.26
N THR A 105 -27.97 3.17 -12.87
CA THR A 105 -28.38 2.25 -11.81
C THR A 105 -28.02 2.83 -10.44
N GLU A 106 -28.98 2.82 -9.53
CA GLU A 106 -28.79 3.26 -8.16
C GLU A 106 -28.16 2.13 -7.32
N HIS A 107 -27.12 2.47 -6.58
CA HIS A 107 -26.38 1.58 -5.69
C HIS A 107 -26.29 2.17 -4.29
N GLN A 108 -26.25 1.29 -3.30
CA GLN A 108 -26.00 1.67 -1.92
C GLN A 108 -24.63 1.20 -1.47
N GLU A 109 -23.98 2.02 -0.67
CA GLU A 109 -22.68 1.70 -0.09
C GLU A 109 -22.55 2.24 1.32
N LEU A 110 -21.68 1.60 2.10
CA LEU A 110 -21.26 2.09 3.41
C LEU A 110 -19.95 2.87 3.24
N LEU A 111 -19.95 4.11 3.69
CA LEU A 111 -18.72 4.92 3.79
C LEU A 111 -18.19 4.81 5.21
N ILE A 112 -17.07 4.14 5.39
CA ILE A 112 -16.40 3.96 6.68
C ILE A 112 -15.14 4.82 6.70
N ARG A 113 -15.17 5.93 7.43
CA ARG A 113 -14.00 6.76 7.66
C ARG A 113 -13.21 6.23 8.85
N VAL A 114 -11.92 6.04 8.66
CA VAL A 114 -11.02 5.49 9.66
C VAL A 114 -9.85 6.42 9.94
N SER A 115 -9.32 6.35 11.16
CA SER A 115 -8.02 6.90 11.50
C SER A 115 -6.96 5.82 11.29
N LEU A 116 -5.90 6.15 10.57
CA LEU A 116 -4.78 5.27 10.32
C LEU A 116 -3.81 5.28 11.51
N PRO A 117 -3.08 4.18 11.75
CA PRO A 117 -2.12 4.10 12.85
C PRO A 117 -0.94 5.05 12.65
N ASP A 118 -0.45 5.18 11.43
CA ASP A 118 0.66 6.03 11.05
C ASP A 118 0.30 6.83 9.78
N PRO A 119 0.89 8.03 9.57
CA PRO A 119 0.63 8.82 8.38
C PRO A 119 1.21 8.11 7.14
N LEU A 120 0.43 8.08 6.06
CA LEU A 120 0.88 7.55 4.77
C LEU A 120 1.70 8.62 4.04
N PRO A 121 2.96 8.36 3.67
CA PRO A 121 3.79 9.34 2.96
C PRO A 121 3.28 9.65 1.55
N VAL A 122 2.62 8.69 0.90
CA VAL A 122 1.98 8.85 -0.41
C VAL A 122 0.56 8.29 -0.32
N PRO A 123 -0.46 9.00 -0.84
CA PRO A 123 -1.82 8.48 -0.87
C PRO A 123 -1.92 7.17 -1.63
N VAL A 124 -2.74 6.25 -1.13
CA VAL A 124 -2.99 4.96 -1.77
C VAL A 124 -4.47 4.76 -2.07
N LYS A 125 -4.75 4.10 -3.20
CA LYS A 125 -6.10 3.72 -3.63
C LYS A 125 -6.04 2.30 -4.16
N PHE A 126 -6.87 1.42 -3.61
CA PHE A 126 -6.96 0.05 -4.09
C PHE A 126 -8.38 -0.51 -3.98
N HIS A 127 -8.60 -1.59 -4.68
CA HIS A 127 -9.84 -2.37 -4.68
C HIS A 127 -9.50 -3.79 -4.26
N ALA A 128 -10.25 -4.34 -3.32
CA ALA A 128 -10.15 -5.74 -2.90
C ALA A 128 -11.50 -6.21 -2.39
N ASN A 129 -11.92 -7.42 -2.78
CA ASN A 129 -13.17 -8.05 -2.35
C ASN A 129 -14.37 -7.09 -2.40
N SER A 130 -14.62 -6.50 -3.57
CA SER A 130 -15.68 -5.50 -3.78
C SER A 130 -15.56 -4.21 -2.96
N CYS A 131 -14.61 -4.11 -2.05
CA CYS A 131 -14.37 -2.90 -1.26
C CYS A 131 -13.36 -1.99 -1.96
N TYR A 132 -13.62 -0.69 -1.92
CA TYR A 132 -12.68 0.33 -2.34
C TYR A 132 -12.10 1.02 -1.12
N PHE A 133 -10.79 1.23 -1.11
CA PHE A 133 -10.09 1.98 -0.07
C PHE A 133 -9.33 3.17 -0.66
N HIS A 134 -9.42 4.30 0.01
CA HIS A 134 -8.57 5.47 -0.22
C HIS A 134 -7.98 5.91 1.11
N GLY A 135 -6.65 5.92 1.20
CA GLY A 135 -5.91 6.40 2.36
C GLY A 135 -5.00 7.57 2.00
N GLU A 136 -4.99 8.59 2.85
CA GLU A 136 -4.18 9.79 2.72
C GLU A 136 -3.82 10.32 4.12
N ASP A 137 -2.54 10.61 4.34
CA ASP A 137 -2.02 11.02 5.65
C ASP A 137 -2.53 10.07 6.76
N LYS A 138 -3.21 10.58 7.75
CA LYS A 138 -3.74 9.84 8.92
C LYS A 138 -5.19 9.40 8.75
N SER A 139 -5.76 9.52 7.58
CA SER A 139 -7.15 9.19 7.34
C SER A 139 -7.33 8.22 6.19
N GLY A 140 -8.33 7.33 6.31
CA GLY A 140 -8.74 6.44 5.25
C GLY A 140 -10.25 6.39 5.13
N THR A 141 -10.74 6.02 3.95
CA THR A 141 -12.15 5.80 3.70
C THR A 141 -12.31 4.47 2.95
N PHE A 142 -13.07 3.56 3.53
CA PHE A 142 -13.59 2.40 2.85
C PHE A 142 -14.94 2.73 2.22
N ARG A 143 -15.18 2.19 1.03
CA ARG A 143 -16.47 2.15 0.37
C ARG A 143 -16.84 0.69 0.20
N VAL A 144 -17.88 0.26 0.90
CA VAL A 144 -18.31 -1.14 0.95
C VAL A 144 -19.73 -1.19 0.36
N PRO A 145 -19.96 -1.94 -0.73
CA PRO A 145 -21.29 -2.06 -1.30
C PRO A 145 -22.26 -2.71 -0.28
N ILE A 146 -23.49 -2.21 -0.27
CA ILE A 146 -24.60 -2.79 0.52
C ILE A 146 -25.49 -3.53 -0.46
N TYR A 147 -25.75 -4.79 -0.17
CA TYR A 147 -26.74 -5.60 -0.88
C TYR A 147 -27.99 -5.75 0.00
N GLN A 148 -29.14 -5.51 -0.60
CA GLN A 148 -30.42 -5.77 0.06
C GLN A 148 -31.00 -7.03 -0.54
N GLU A 149 -30.83 -8.14 0.18
CA GLU A 149 -31.40 -9.43 -0.18
C GLU A 149 -32.14 -10.03 1.02
N GLU A 150 -33.16 -10.84 0.74
CA GLU A 150 -33.96 -11.49 1.80
C GLU A 150 -33.43 -12.90 2.03
N LEU A 151 -32.97 -13.18 3.25
CA LEU A 151 -32.61 -14.53 3.73
C LEU A 151 -33.79 -15.43 4.05
N LYS A 152 -35.03 -15.06 3.67
CA LYS A 152 -36.24 -15.75 4.02
C LYS A 152 -36.33 -17.23 3.62
N TYR A 153 -35.54 -17.61 2.61
CA TYR A 153 -35.50 -19.01 2.19
C TYR A 153 -34.66 -19.90 3.11
N PHE A 154 -33.84 -19.31 3.95
CA PHE A 154 -32.93 -20.01 4.84
C PHE A 154 -33.35 -19.92 6.30
N TYR A 155 -33.96 -18.80 6.71
CA TYR A 155 -34.32 -18.52 8.10
C TYR A 155 -35.73 -17.97 8.22
N SER A 156 -36.52 -18.52 9.13
CA SER A 156 -37.88 -18.02 9.42
C SER A 156 -37.85 -16.61 10.02
N ASN A 157 -36.81 -16.27 10.75
CA ASN A 157 -36.55 -14.96 11.36
C ASN A 157 -35.44 -14.18 10.60
N TYR A 158 -35.45 -14.28 9.29
CA TYR A 158 -34.40 -13.68 8.40
C TYR A 158 -34.17 -12.19 8.64
N LYS A 159 -35.10 -11.45 9.20
CA LYS A 159 -34.98 -10.03 9.52
C LYS A 159 -34.00 -9.72 10.65
N ASP A 160 -33.68 -10.73 11.45
CA ASP A 160 -32.76 -10.61 12.59
C ASP A 160 -31.30 -10.92 12.21
N TYR A 161 -31.05 -11.23 10.92
CA TYR A 161 -29.72 -11.62 10.44
C TYR A 161 -29.15 -10.62 9.43
N TYR A 162 -27.84 -10.46 9.49
CA TYR A 162 -27.02 -9.83 8.45
C TYR A 162 -26.20 -10.90 7.74
N TYR A 163 -26.25 -10.90 6.42
CA TYR A 163 -25.48 -11.86 5.62
C TYR A 163 -24.16 -11.24 5.16
N LEU A 164 -23.07 -12.00 5.34
CA LEU A 164 -21.72 -11.66 4.86
C LEU A 164 -21.41 -12.56 3.65
N PRO A 165 -21.53 -12.05 2.41
CA PRO A 165 -21.38 -12.86 1.20
C PRO A 165 -20.01 -13.50 1.04
N ASP A 166 -18.93 -12.78 1.43
CA ASP A 166 -17.56 -13.23 1.29
C ASP A 166 -17.23 -14.42 2.20
N ASP A 167 -17.90 -14.51 3.35
CA ASP A 167 -17.72 -15.58 4.33
C ASP A 167 -18.85 -16.63 4.27
N ASP A 168 -19.85 -16.43 3.38
CA ASP A 168 -21.07 -17.25 3.29
C ASP A 168 -21.72 -17.47 4.67
N MET A 169 -21.79 -16.42 5.48
CA MET A 169 -22.18 -16.49 6.87
C MET A 169 -23.29 -15.48 7.20
N ALA A 170 -24.28 -15.92 7.97
CA ALA A 170 -25.29 -15.05 8.54
C ALA A 170 -24.99 -14.76 10.03
N ILE A 171 -25.03 -13.49 10.41
CA ILE A 171 -24.81 -13.03 11.80
C ILE A 171 -26.13 -12.53 12.37
N HIS A 172 -26.46 -13.00 13.58
CA HIS A 172 -27.63 -12.57 14.35
C HIS A 172 -27.36 -11.30 15.15
#